data_d8ce6b5b0131cc9bdda4641f6a16d93f
#
_entry.id   d8ce6b5b0131cc9bdda4641f6a16d93f
#
_cell.length_a   1.000
_cell.length_b   1.000
_cell.length_c   1.000
_cell.angle_alpha   90.00
_cell.angle_beta   90.00
_cell.angle_gamma   90.00
#
_symmetry.space_group_name_H-M   'P 1'
#
loop_
_entity.id
_entity.type
_entity.pdbx_description
1 polymer ?
#
loop_
_entity_poly.entity_id
_entity_poly.type
_entity_poly.pdbx_seq_one_letter_code
_entity_poly.pdbx_strand_id
1 'polypeptide(L)'
;MKINEKKINQTLKNEVFNQYCEGLIIATKTKQLFLKPNLSIKDLSNETGIPVEEVNTVLREKLKLTFFEFLSEFKVNRAKKLLTNISEDQLSFSSIAAQSGFNTKDSFLTIFEEHTKMSPKEYRIKYFTIDHDSSARLEN
;
A
#
# COMPACT_ATOMS: atom_id res chain seq x y z
N MET A 1 -11.36 -21.39 -39.56
CA MET A 1 -10.31 -21.15 -38.57
C MET A 1 -10.79 -21.65 -37.20
N LYS A 2 -10.09 -22.59 -36.63
CA LYS A 2 -10.45 -23.08 -35.30
C LYS A 2 -9.94 -22.13 -34.23
N ILE A 3 -10.85 -21.64 -33.40
CA ILE A 3 -10.49 -20.81 -32.27
C ILE A 3 -9.88 -21.70 -31.20
N ASN A 4 -8.72 -21.33 -30.66
CA ASN A 4 -8.06 -22.10 -29.62
C ASN A 4 -8.74 -21.83 -28.27
N GLU A 5 -9.59 -22.77 -27.84
CA GLU A 5 -10.34 -22.66 -26.58
C GLU A 5 -9.43 -22.47 -25.37
N LYS A 6 -8.27 -23.12 -25.36
CA LYS A 6 -7.30 -23.02 -24.28
C LYS A 6 -6.76 -21.59 -24.18
N LYS A 7 -6.49 -20.96 -25.32
CA LYS A 7 -6.02 -19.57 -25.37
C LYS A 7 -7.11 -18.59 -24.91
N ILE A 8 -8.36 -18.82 -25.32
CA ILE A 8 -9.48 -18.00 -24.90
C ILE A 8 -9.69 -18.10 -23.40
N ASN A 9 -9.67 -19.33 -22.85
CA ASN A 9 -9.83 -19.56 -21.42
C ASN A 9 -8.71 -18.88 -20.62
N GLN A 10 -7.48 -18.92 -21.13
CA GLN A 10 -6.35 -18.25 -20.47
C GLN A 10 -6.52 -16.72 -20.48
N THR A 11 -7.02 -16.18 -21.58
CA THR A 11 -7.27 -14.74 -21.70
C THR A 11 -8.36 -14.29 -20.71
N LEU A 12 -9.47 -15.04 -20.65
CA LEU A 12 -10.55 -14.75 -19.71
C LEU A 12 -10.08 -14.83 -18.25
N LYS A 13 -9.27 -15.85 -17.94
CA LYS A 13 -8.69 -16.00 -16.60
C LYS A 13 -7.83 -14.78 -16.24
N ASN A 14 -7.01 -14.33 -17.18
CA ASN A 14 -6.16 -13.15 -16.97
C ASN A 14 -6.99 -11.88 -16.73
N GLU A 15 -8.09 -11.70 -17.45
CA GLU A 15 -9.00 -10.57 -17.27
C GLU A 15 -9.64 -10.58 -15.89
N VAL A 16 -10.11 -11.74 -15.44
CA VAL A 16 -10.70 -11.90 -14.10
C VAL A 16 -9.66 -11.59 -13.02
N PHE A 17 -8.45 -12.11 -13.17
CA PHE A 17 -7.37 -11.83 -12.21
C PHE A 17 -6.99 -10.35 -12.18
N ASN A 18 -7.00 -9.68 -13.33
CA ASN A 18 -6.74 -8.24 -13.39
C ASN A 18 -7.82 -7.46 -12.64
N GLN A 19 -9.09 -7.85 -12.80
CA GLN A 19 -10.21 -7.24 -12.07
C GLN A 19 -10.09 -7.48 -10.57
N TYR A 20 -9.71 -8.67 -10.16
CA TYR A 20 -9.49 -8.99 -8.76
C TYR A 20 -8.35 -8.15 -8.18
N CYS A 21 -7.26 -8.02 -8.94
CA CYS A 21 -6.11 -7.22 -8.52
C CYS A 21 -6.53 -5.76 -8.28
N GLU A 22 -7.24 -5.16 -9.23
CA GLU A 22 -7.76 -3.80 -9.09
C GLU A 22 -8.70 -3.68 -7.90
N GLY A 23 -9.60 -4.65 -7.72
CA GLY A 23 -10.54 -4.66 -6.61
C GLY A 23 -9.85 -4.71 -5.25
N LEU A 24 -8.81 -5.53 -5.12
CA LEU A 24 -8.02 -5.61 -3.90
C LEU A 24 -7.34 -4.28 -3.59
N ILE A 25 -6.72 -3.67 -4.58
CA ILE A 25 -5.99 -2.40 -4.42
C ILE A 25 -6.97 -1.28 -4.07
N ILE A 26 -8.05 -1.14 -4.82
CA ILE A 26 -9.04 -0.08 -4.62
C ILE A 26 -9.69 -0.20 -3.24
N ALA A 27 -10.13 -1.40 -2.85
CA ALA A 27 -10.77 -1.61 -1.55
C ALA A 27 -9.81 -1.31 -0.39
N THR A 28 -8.58 -1.82 -0.49
CA THR A 28 -7.58 -1.61 0.55
C THR A 28 -7.27 -0.13 0.74
N LYS A 29 -7.15 0.59 -0.36
CA LYS A 29 -6.84 2.02 -0.36
C LYS A 29 -8.03 2.87 0.10
N THR A 30 -9.19 2.72 -0.55
CA THR A 30 -10.34 3.61 -0.33
C THR A 30 -11.03 3.36 1.00
N LYS A 31 -11.12 2.11 1.43
CA LYS A 31 -11.70 1.76 2.73
C LYS A 31 -10.66 1.78 3.84
N GLN A 32 -9.42 2.10 3.50
CA GLN A 32 -8.29 2.13 4.44
C GLN A 32 -8.18 0.85 5.28
N LEU A 33 -8.36 -0.30 4.61
CA LEU A 33 -8.34 -1.60 5.29
C LEU A 33 -7.00 -1.89 5.94
N PHE A 34 -5.91 -1.34 5.39
CA PHE A 34 -4.57 -1.52 5.92
C PHE A 34 -4.40 -0.92 7.32
N LEU A 35 -5.33 -0.05 7.75
CA LEU A 35 -5.32 0.53 9.09
C LEU A 35 -5.98 -0.37 10.14
N LYS A 36 -6.74 -1.39 9.70
CA LYS A 36 -7.41 -2.30 10.64
C LYS A 36 -6.39 -3.20 11.34
N PRO A 37 -6.39 -3.24 12.69
CA PRO A 37 -5.50 -4.15 13.41
C PRO A 37 -5.81 -5.60 13.06
N ASN A 38 -4.78 -6.41 12.86
CA ASN A 38 -4.92 -7.84 12.62
C ASN A 38 -5.77 -8.20 11.40
N LEU A 39 -5.76 -7.36 10.38
CA LEU A 39 -6.47 -7.66 9.13
C LEU A 39 -5.96 -8.97 8.54
N SER A 40 -6.88 -9.88 8.21
CA SER A 40 -6.57 -11.17 7.61
C SER A 40 -6.96 -11.21 6.13
N ILE A 41 -6.46 -12.21 5.41
CA ILE A 41 -6.87 -12.46 4.02
C ILE A 41 -8.37 -12.72 3.95
N LYS A 42 -8.92 -13.40 4.97
CA LYS A 42 -10.36 -13.66 5.05
C LYS A 42 -11.14 -12.35 5.15
N ASP A 43 -10.66 -11.40 5.94
CA ASP A 43 -11.29 -10.07 6.05
C ASP A 43 -11.27 -9.37 4.69
N LEU A 44 -10.15 -9.41 3.99
CA LEU A 44 -10.02 -8.81 2.67
C LEU A 44 -10.94 -9.49 1.67
N SER A 45 -11.06 -10.82 1.73
CA SER A 45 -12.00 -11.59 0.92
C SER A 45 -13.44 -11.13 1.18
N ASN A 46 -13.83 -10.98 2.44
CA ASN A 46 -15.17 -10.54 2.81
C ASN A 46 -15.47 -9.11 2.33
N GLU A 47 -14.49 -8.22 2.41
CA GLU A 47 -14.67 -6.83 2.01
C GLU A 47 -14.77 -6.66 0.50
N THR A 48 -14.16 -7.55 -0.27
CA THR A 48 -14.09 -7.43 -1.74
C THR A 48 -15.01 -8.39 -2.47
N GLY A 49 -15.50 -9.44 -1.78
CA GLY A 49 -16.26 -10.50 -2.42
C GLY A 49 -15.40 -11.46 -3.23
N ILE A 50 -14.08 -11.33 -3.17
CA ILE A 50 -13.15 -12.22 -3.89
C ILE A 50 -12.83 -13.42 -3.00
N PRO A 51 -12.97 -14.66 -3.53
CA PRO A 51 -12.67 -15.84 -2.71
C PRO A 51 -11.23 -15.84 -2.18
N VAL A 52 -11.02 -16.36 -0.98
CA VAL A 52 -9.70 -16.38 -0.31
C VAL A 52 -8.62 -16.97 -1.21
N GLU A 53 -8.92 -18.10 -1.89
CA GLU A 53 -7.96 -18.76 -2.77
C GLU A 53 -7.53 -17.84 -3.92
N GLU A 54 -8.48 -17.08 -4.45
CA GLU A 54 -8.21 -16.13 -5.54
C GLU A 54 -7.40 -14.92 -5.05
N VAL A 55 -7.66 -14.46 -3.81
CA VAL A 55 -6.84 -13.40 -3.20
C VAL A 55 -5.38 -13.86 -3.13
N ASN A 56 -5.17 -15.06 -2.62
CA ASN A 56 -3.81 -15.62 -2.51
C ASN A 56 -3.13 -15.75 -3.88
N THR A 57 -3.88 -16.21 -4.88
CA THR A 57 -3.35 -16.39 -6.23
C THR A 57 -2.96 -15.06 -6.86
N VAL A 58 -3.83 -14.04 -6.72
CA VAL A 58 -3.54 -12.71 -7.26
C VAL A 58 -2.31 -12.10 -6.61
N LEU A 59 -2.20 -12.18 -5.29
CA LEU A 59 -1.03 -11.66 -4.58
C LEU A 59 0.25 -12.33 -5.06
N ARG A 60 0.23 -13.66 -5.13
CA ARG A 60 1.41 -14.43 -5.50
C ARG A 60 1.78 -14.30 -6.98
N GLU A 61 0.82 -14.42 -7.86
CA GLU A 61 1.07 -14.50 -9.30
C GLU A 61 1.04 -13.17 -10.03
N LYS A 62 0.15 -12.25 -9.64
CA LYS A 62 0.05 -10.94 -10.30
C LYS A 62 0.91 -9.89 -9.65
N LEU A 63 0.80 -9.75 -8.33
CA LEU A 63 1.53 -8.71 -7.60
C LEU A 63 2.90 -9.18 -7.12
N LYS A 64 3.11 -10.50 -7.02
CA LYS A 64 4.33 -11.12 -6.52
C LYS A 64 4.72 -10.61 -5.13
N LEU A 65 3.70 -10.44 -4.29
CA LEU A 65 3.83 -9.94 -2.93
C LEU A 65 3.19 -10.93 -1.96
N THR A 66 3.76 -11.03 -0.76
CA THR A 66 3.06 -11.65 0.35
C THR A 66 1.95 -10.71 0.82
N PHE A 67 1.00 -11.21 1.58
CA PHE A 67 -0.06 -10.38 2.16
C PHE A 67 0.54 -9.26 3.03
N PHE A 68 1.55 -9.57 3.81
CA PHE A 68 2.26 -8.61 4.63
C PHE A 68 2.89 -7.50 3.78
N GLU A 69 3.60 -7.88 2.71
CA GLU A 69 4.21 -6.91 1.80
C GLU A 69 3.16 -6.04 1.12
N PHE A 70 2.04 -6.64 0.71
CA PHE A 70 0.92 -5.92 0.09
C PHE A 70 0.39 -4.82 1.02
N LEU A 71 0.12 -5.16 2.28
CA LEU A 71 -0.35 -4.17 3.25
C LEU A 71 0.71 -3.11 3.55
N SER A 72 1.97 -3.52 3.61
CA SER A 72 3.08 -2.60 3.91
C SER A 72 3.20 -1.48 2.88
N GLU A 73 2.89 -1.75 1.61
CA GLU A 73 2.91 -0.73 0.57
C GLU A 73 1.98 0.44 0.92
N PHE A 74 0.76 0.13 1.36
CA PHE A 74 -0.22 1.15 1.73
C PHE A 74 0.19 1.89 3.00
N LYS A 75 0.73 1.16 3.97
CA LYS A 75 1.18 1.74 5.25
C LYS A 75 2.33 2.72 5.03
N VAL A 76 3.31 2.33 4.22
CA VAL A 76 4.46 3.18 3.90
C VAL A 76 3.99 4.43 3.14
N ASN A 77 3.09 4.27 2.19
CA ASN A 77 2.56 5.41 1.43
C ASN A 77 1.83 6.41 2.34
N ARG A 78 1.08 5.90 3.31
CA ARG A 78 0.42 6.76 4.31
C ARG A 78 1.45 7.51 5.15
N ALA A 79 2.47 6.79 5.62
CA ALA A 79 3.55 7.38 6.43
C ALA A 79 4.28 8.48 5.67
N LYS A 80 4.55 8.27 4.37
CA LYS A 80 5.18 9.28 3.53
C LYS A 80 4.37 10.58 3.52
N LYS A 81 3.06 10.48 3.40
CA LYS A 81 2.18 11.65 3.40
C LYS A 81 2.22 12.39 4.74
N LEU A 82 2.18 11.63 5.84
CA LEU A 82 2.24 12.23 7.18
C LEU A 82 3.59 12.88 7.46
N LEU A 83 4.67 12.27 6.99
CA LEU A 83 6.02 12.81 7.19
C LEU A 83 6.24 14.13 6.45
N THR A 84 5.58 14.33 5.32
CA THR A 84 5.81 15.50 4.45
C THR A 84 4.67 16.51 4.50
N ASN A 85 3.63 16.27 5.27
CA ASN A 85 2.52 17.21 5.43
C ASN A 85 2.92 18.32 6.43
N ILE A 86 2.89 19.57 5.97
CA ILE A 86 3.28 20.74 6.79
C ILE A 86 2.45 20.81 8.07
N SER A 87 1.15 20.53 8.00
CA SER A 87 0.27 20.58 9.17
C SER A 87 0.54 19.46 10.17
N GLU A 88 1.30 18.44 9.78
CA GLU A 88 1.60 17.27 10.59
C GLU A 88 3.07 17.19 11.00
N ASP A 89 3.82 18.30 10.90
CA ASP A 89 5.26 18.31 11.21
C ASP A 89 5.56 18.08 12.68
N GLN A 90 4.57 18.30 13.55
CA GLN A 90 4.69 18.09 15.00
C GLN A 90 4.46 16.64 15.42
N LEU A 91 4.01 15.78 14.51
CA LEU A 91 3.75 14.38 14.85
C LEU A 91 5.04 13.63 15.13
N SER A 92 5.05 12.89 16.24
CA SER A 92 6.15 11.99 16.55
C SER A 92 6.15 10.81 15.59
N PHE A 93 7.28 10.14 15.48
CA PHE A 93 7.36 8.92 14.65
C PHE A 93 6.47 7.80 15.22
N SER A 94 6.29 7.75 16.53
CA SER A 94 5.35 6.80 17.15
C SER A 94 3.91 7.06 16.72
N SER A 95 3.53 8.33 16.65
CA SER A 95 2.19 8.73 16.20
C SER A 95 2.00 8.41 14.72
N ILE A 96 3.01 8.71 13.89
CA ILE A 96 2.97 8.39 12.46
C ILE A 96 2.85 6.89 12.25
N ALA A 97 3.61 6.09 12.99
CA ALA A 97 3.53 4.63 12.92
C ALA A 97 2.10 4.14 13.19
N ALA A 98 1.50 4.61 14.28
CA ALA A 98 0.14 4.24 14.65
C ALA A 98 -0.88 4.66 13.61
N GLN A 99 -0.80 5.90 13.13
CA GLN A 99 -1.74 6.43 12.12
C GLN A 99 -1.57 5.81 10.74
N SER A 100 -0.44 5.16 10.50
CA SER A 100 -0.16 4.48 9.23
C SER A 100 -0.49 2.97 9.28
N GLY A 101 -0.92 2.48 10.45
CA GLY A 101 -1.31 1.08 10.59
C GLY A 101 -0.20 0.14 11.05
N PHE A 102 0.94 0.65 11.48
CA PHE A 102 2.01 -0.17 12.04
C PHE A 102 1.73 -0.48 13.51
N ASN A 103 2.02 -1.70 13.92
CA ASN A 103 1.78 -2.13 15.30
C ASN A 103 2.76 -1.50 16.29
N THR A 104 4.00 -1.25 15.86
CA THR A 104 5.04 -0.68 16.71
C THR A 104 5.85 0.35 15.92
N LYS A 105 6.49 1.27 16.67
CA LYS A 105 7.42 2.22 16.08
C LYS A 105 8.61 1.50 15.42
N ASP A 106 9.12 0.46 16.08
CA ASP A 106 10.27 -0.29 15.56
C ASP A 106 9.95 -0.96 14.22
N SER A 107 8.79 -1.57 14.09
CA SER A 107 8.39 -2.18 12.82
C SER A 107 8.20 -1.11 11.72
N PHE A 108 7.67 0.05 12.08
CA PHE A 108 7.57 1.18 11.15
C PHE A 108 8.95 1.58 10.63
N LEU A 109 9.90 1.81 11.53
CA LEU A 109 11.24 2.24 11.12
C LEU A 109 11.90 1.23 10.18
N THR A 110 11.82 -0.06 10.53
CA THR A 110 12.42 -1.14 9.74
C THR A 110 11.79 -1.24 8.35
N ILE A 111 10.46 -1.31 8.29
CA ILE A 111 9.72 -1.49 7.05
C ILE A 111 9.86 -0.26 6.14
N PHE A 112 9.79 0.93 6.73
CA PHE A 112 9.93 2.17 5.98
C PHE A 112 11.31 2.25 5.31
N GLU A 113 12.37 1.92 6.05
CA GLU A 113 13.74 1.92 5.52
C GLU A 113 13.92 0.88 4.42
N GLU A 114 13.34 -0.29 4.58
CA GLU A 114 13.37 -1.32 3.54
C GLU A 114 12.72 -0.86 2.24
N HIS A 115 11.60 -0.15 2.33
CA HIS A 115 10.85 0.30 1.16
C HIS A 115 11.46 1.55 0.50
N THR A 116 11.95 2.49 1.29
CA THR A 116 12.38 3.80 0.78
C THR A 116 13.90 3.95 0.69
N LYS A 117 14.64 3.02 1.32
CA LYS A 117 16.10 3.11 1.45
C LYS A 117 16.54 4.32 2.26
N MET A 118 15.62 4.90 3.02
CA MET A 118 15.86 6.04 3.90
C MET A 118 15.14 5.81 5.22
N SER A 119 15.69 6.36 6.32
CA SER A 119 14.94 6.42 7.56
C SER A 119 13.79 7.42 7.43
N PRO A 120 12.76 7.34 8.26
CA PRO A 120 11.70 8.35 8.26
C PRO A 120 12.23 9.77 8.48
N LYS A 121 13.25 9.93 9.31
CA LYS A 121 13.88 11.22 9.56
C LYS A 121 14.54 11.78 8.30
N GLU A 122 15.33 10.94 7.61
CA GLU A 122 15.99 11.33 6.37
C GLU A 122 14.96 11.68 5.29
N TYR A 123 13.89 10.88 5.20
CA TYR A 123 12.82 11.11 4.24
C TYR A 123 12.13 12.46 4.50
N ARG A 124 11.79 12.74 5.75
CA ARG A 124 11.16 14.02 6.13
C ARG A 124 12.06 15.20 5.76
N ILE A 125 13.35 15.14 6.11
CA ILE A 125 14.29 16.23 5.82
C ILE A 125 14.36 16.47 4.31
N LYS A 126 14.49 15.40 3.53
CA LYS A 126 14.65 15.52 2.08
C LYS A 126 13.42 16.09 1.39
N TYR A 127 12.26 15.51 1.65
CA TYR A 127 11.04 15.83 0.90
C TYR A 127 10.25 16.98 1.48
N PHE A 128 10.27 17.15 2.79
CA PHE A 128 9.63 18.29 3.43
C PHE A 128 10.31 19.60 3.02
N THR A 129 11.63 19.63 3.02
CA THR A 129 12.40 20.82 2.65
C THR A 129 12.19 21.18 1.17
N ILE A 130 12.16 20.18 0.29
CA ILE A 130 11.94 20.38 -1.15
C ILE A 130 10.55 20.95 -1.39
N ASP A 131 9.52 20.39 -0.76
CA ASP A 131 8.14 20.86 -0.91
C ASP A 131 7.99 22.28 -0.37
N HIS A 132 8.63 22.59 0.75
CA HIS A 132 8.60 23.93 1.33
C HIS A 132 9.29 24.95 0.41
N ASP A 133 10.45 24.62 -0.13
CA ASP A 133 11.18 25.46 -1.07
C ASP A 133 10.38 25.69 -2.36
N SER A 134 9.72 24.65 -2.86
CA SER A 134 8.88 24.75 -4.05
C SER A 134 7.69 25.68 -3.81
N SER A 135 7.08 25.62 -2.63
CA SER A 135 5.99 26.52 -2.24
C SER A 135 6.47 27.96 -2.15
N ALA A 136 7.66 28.19 -1.59
CA ALA A 136 8.25 29.51 -1.49
C ALA A 136 8.53 30.12 -2.87
N ARG A 137 8.97 29.30 -3.83
CA ARG A 137 9.22 29.74 -5.21
C ARG A 137 7.93 30.11 -5.94
N LEU A 138 6.83 29.43 -5.64
CA LEU A 138 5.54 29.71 -6.27
C LEU A 138 4.89 30.99 -5.77
N GLU A 139 5.24 31.43 -4.57
CA GLU A 139 4.72 32.66 -3.96
C GLU A 139 5.46 33.92 -4.45
N ASN A 140 6.57 33.75 -5.13
CA ASN A 140 7.34 34.82 -5.73
C ASN A 140 7.03 34.96 -7.21
#